data_f95b6d644a0bf51f0d52f3e86b5e311c
#
_entry.id   f95b6d644a0bf51f0d52f3e86b5e311c
#
_cell.length_a   1.000
_cell.length_b   1.000
_cell.length_c   1.000
_cell.angle_alpha   90.00
_cell.angle_beta   90.00
_cell.angle_gamma   90.00
#
_symmetry.space_group_name_H-M   'P 1'
#
loop_
_entity.id
_entity.type
_entity.pdbx_description
1 polymer ?
#
loop_
_entity_poly.entity_id
_entity_poly.type
_entity_poly.pdbx_seq_one_letter_code
_entity_poly.pdbx_strand_id
1 'polypeptide(L)'
;MKILVAMSGGVDSTVTAYKLKQAGHEVQGCYMKLHGKPNYHEENIKKVEKVANFLGIKYHILDLQEDFKKQVYMPFVDTYKEGKTPNPCALCNRFIKLGKLLEFAKSLGCEKLATGHYARIENNLIKCAFDESKDQSYFLASADKDALKYLIFPLGDMKKEDVKKFASTIEVLKSFATQKESSEICFVEDTYVQVLDQFMDTKIPGIVRDSSGKEVGKHEGYMHYTIGKRRGFEVRGAHEPHFVLKIDPKKNEIIVGKKEELKINEFDLEKINLFIDAKELDCEVKIRYRSRSTPCKVMINDDKSAKVILKEPVYGLASGQMAVFYDKDLVLASGFIN
;
A
#
# COMPACT_ATOMS: atom_id res chain seq x y z
N MET A 1 -20.27 13.50 -17.19
CA MET A 1 -20.37 12.44 -16.15
C MET A 1 -20.39 13.08 -14.78
N LYS A 2 -21.12 12.49 -13.83
CA LYS A 2 -21.08 12.85 -12.42
C LYS A 2 -20.01 12.04 -11.70
N ILE A 3 -19.04 12.70 -11.06
CA ILE A 3 -17.82 12.08 -10.54
C ILE A 3 -17.61 12.50 -9.09
N LEU A 4 -17.40 11.51 -8.20
CA LEU A 4 -16.91 11.77 -6.86
C LEU A 4 -15.37 11.73 -6.87
N VAL A 5 -14.72 12.74 -6.28
CA VAL A 5 -13.28 12.81 -6.14
C VAL A 5 -12.88 12.60 -4.69
N ALA A 6 -12.01 11.62 -4.42
CA ALA A 6 -11.38 11.44 -3.12
C ALA A 6 -10.40 12.59 -2.85
N MET A 7 -10.74 13.49 -1.94
CA MET A 7 -9.93 14.67 -1.60
C MET A 7 -9.27 14.50 -0.24
N SER A 8 -7.94 14.43 -0.21
CA SER A 8 -7.16 14.29 1.04
C SER A 8 -6.61 15.61 1.59
N GLY A 9 -6.77 16.71 0.87
CA GLY A 9 -6.09 17.97 1.16
C GLY A 9 -4.64 18.04 0.67
N GLY A 10 -4.19 17.06 -0.11
CA GLY A 10 -2.88 17.04 -0.78
C GLY A 10 -2.96 17.49 -2.25
N VAL A 11 -1.79 17.82 -2.83
CA VAL A 11 -1.69 18.33 -4.21
C VAL A 11 -2.32 17.42 -5.25
N ASP A 12 -2.13 16.09 -5.13
CA ASP A 12 -2.59 15.13 -6.14
C ASP A 12 -4.13 15.10 -6.23
N SER A 13 -4.80 14.98 -5.09
CA SER A 13 -6.27 14.98 -5.04
C SER A 13 -6.87 16.32 -5.48
N THR A 14 -6.19 17.41 -5.18
CA THR A 14 -6.59 18.76 -5.56
C THR A 14 -6.49 18.97 -7.07
N VAL A 15 -5.36 18.57 -7.69
CA VAL A 15 -5.17 18.65 -9.15
C VAL A 15 -6.14 17.70 -9.86
N THR A 16 -6.41 16.53 -9.30
CA THR A 16 -7.44 15.60 -9.81
C THR A 16 -8.81 16.28 -9.91
N ALA A 17 -9.28 16.90 -8.83
CA ALA A 17 -10.56 17.60 -8.81
C ALA A 17 -10.61 18.76 -9.81
N TYR A 18 -9.52 19.55 -9.87
CA TYR A 18 -9.40 20.66 -10.81
C TYR A 18 -9.50 20.19 -12.27
N LYS A 19 -8.68 19.21 -12.66
CA LYS A 19 -8.66 18.69 -14.05
C LYS A 19 -10.02 18.17 -14.49
N LEU A 20 -10.70 17.40 -13.63
CA LEU A 20 -12.02 16.87 -13.94
C LEU A 20 -13.08 17.97 -14.08
N LYS A 21 -13.02 19.00 -13.23
CA LYS A 21 -13.90 20.17 -13.33
C LYS A 21 -13.65 20.94 -14.63
N GLN A 22 -12.39 21.17 -15.00
CA GLN A 22 -12.01 21.85 -16.27
C GLN A 22 -12.43 21.03 -17.51
N ALA A 23 -12.45 19.71 -17.40
CA ALA A 23 -12.93 18.81 -18.45
C ALA A 23 -14.48 18.81 -18.59
N GLY A 24 -15.19 19.67 -17.85
CA GLY A 24 -16.64 19.83 -17.93
C GLY A 24 -17.45 18.75 -17.22
N HIS A 25 -16.84 17.99 -16.29
CA HIS A 25 -17.57 17.02 -15.49
C HIS A 25 -18.33 17.67 -14.32
N GLU A 26 -19.42 17.05 -13.91
CA GLU A 26 -20.07 17.35 -12.64
C GLU A 26 -19.26 16.70 -11.51
N VAL A 27 -18.48 17.51 -10.80
CA VAL A 27 -17.55 17.03 -9.78
C VAL A 27 -18.11 17.27 -8.40
N GLN A 28 -18.02 16.27 -7.52
CA GLN A 28 -18.21 16.41 -6.08
C GLN A 28 -16.96 15.90 -5.36
N GLY A 29 -16.56 16.56 -4.27
CA GLY A 29 -15.44 16.14 -3.43
C GLY A 29 -15.89 15.26 -2.27
N CYS A 30 -15.02 14.38 -1.79
CA CYS A 30 -15.23 13.66 -0.53
C CYS A 30 -13.91 13.56 0.26
N TYR A 31 -13.94 14.05 1.48
CA TYR A 31 -12.90 13.84 2.48
C TYR A 31 -13.27 12.66 3.38
N MET A 32 -12.35 11.72 3.59
CA MET A 32 -12.54 10.58 4.49
C MET A 32 -11.85 10.82 5.82
N LYS A 33 -12.56 10.70 6.94
CA LYS A 33 -11.95 10.57 8.26
C LYS A 33 -11.60 9.12 8.50
N LEU A 34 -10.31 8.81 8.65
CA LEU A 34 -9.82 7.42 8.71
C LEU A 34 -9.25 7.02 10.07
N HIS A 35 -8.76 7.98 10.86
CA HIS A 35 -8.07 7.71 12.14
C HIS A 35 -8.29 8.85 13.12
N GLY A 36 -8.05 8.60 14.41
CA GLY A 36 -8.29 9.58 15.49
C GLY A 36 -7.13 10.54 15.77
N LYS A 37 -6.25 10.82 14.79
CA LYS A 37 -5.10 11.73 14.99
C LYS A 37 -5.60 13.15 15.26
N PRO A 38 -5.23 13.78 16.40
CA PRO A 38 -5.70 15.12 16.77
C PRO A 38 -5.36 16.16 15.70
N ASN A 39 -6.28 17.10 15.46
CA ASN A 39 -6.17 18.24 14.53
C ASN A 39 -5.92 17.87 13.05
N TYR A 40 -5.49 16.65 12.75
CA TYR A 40 -5.16 16.23 11.39
C TYR A 40 -6.32 16.37 10.42
N HIS A 41 -7.50 15.90 10.82
CA HIS A 41 -8.68 15.96 9.96
C HIS A 41 -9.19 17.38 9.78
N GLU A 42 -9.19 18.19 10.82
CA GLU A 42 -9.66 19.58 10.77
C GLU A 42 -8.84 20.43 9.80
N GLU A 43 -7.51 20.32 9.87
CA GLU A 43 -6.60 21.03 8.95
C GLU A 43 -6.82 20.60 7.49
N ASN A 44 -6.95 19.30 7.23
CA ASN A 44 -7.15 18.81 5.88
C ASN A 44 -8.55 19.10 5.34
N ILE A 45 -9.58 19.09 6.20
CA ILE A 45 -10.94 19.52 5.83
C ILE A 45 -10.93 20.98 5.39
N LYS A 46 -10.27 21.90 6.12
CA LYS A 46 -10.12 23.31 5.71
C LYS A 46 -9.45 23.45 4.35
N LYS A 47 -8.44 22.62 4.04
CA LYS A 47 -7.80 22.60 2.72
C LYS A 47 -8.77 22.12 1.63
N VAL A 48 -9.53 21.07 1.89
CA VAL A 48 -10.55 20.55 0.95
C VAL A 48 -11.64 21.58 0.72
N GLU A 49 -12.14 22.23 1.77
CA GLU A 49 -13.13 23.29 1.69
C GLU A 49 -12.64 24.47 0.84
N LYS A 50 -11.42 24.94 1.06
CA LYS A 50 -10.79 26.00 0.25
C LYS A 50 -10.79 25.64 -1.24
N VAL A 51 -10.42 24.40 -1.58
CA VAL A 51 -10.40 23.94 -2.97
C VAL A 51 -11.81 23.77 -3.52
N ALA A 52 -12.74 23.22 -2.75
CA ALA A 52 -14.12 23.02 -3.16
C ALA A 52 -14.81 24.36 -3.45
N ASN A 53 -14.61 25.36 -2.60
CA ASN A 53 -15.14 26.72 -2.80
C ASN A 53 -14.54 27.37 -4.06
N PHE A 54 -13.24 27.25 -4.28
CA PHE A 54 -12.58 27.75 -5.46
C PHE A 54 -13.10 27.12 -6.77
N LEU A 55 -13.35 25.81 -6.74
CA LEU A 55 -13.87 25.08 -7.91
C LEU A 55 -15.39 25.21 -8.09
N GLY A 56 -16.09 25.76 -7.11
CA GLY A 56 -17.55 25.79 -7.10
C GLY A 56 -18.16 24.38 -7.09
N ILE A 57 -17.59 23.46 -6.29
CA ILE A 57 -18.07 22.08 -6.19
C ILE A 57 -18.59 21.78 -4.78
N LYS A 58 -19.58 20.91 -4.69
CA LYS A 58 -20.03 20.35 -3.42
C LYS A 58 -18.98 19.40 -2.86
N TYR A 59 -18.78 19.37 -1.55
CA TYR A 59 -17.97 18.38 -0.90
C TYR A 59 -18.68 17.71 0.28
N HIS A 60 -18.23 16.50 0.62
CA HIS A 60 -18.74 15.66 1.68
C HIS A 60 -17.62 15.29 2.64
N ILE A 61 -17.98 15.07 3.90
CA ILE A 61 -17.09 14.49 4.91
C ILE A 61 -17.67 13.12 5.25
N LEU A 62 -16.92 12.06 4.96
CA LEU A 62 -17.33 10.69 5.24
C LEU A 62 -16.49 10.15 6.41
N ASP A 63 -17.16 9.83 7.51
CA ASP A 63 -16.51 9.22 8.66
C ASP A 63 -16.42 7.70 8.46
N LEU A 64 -15.19 7.20 8.32
CA LEU A 64 -14.87 5.79 8.13
C LEU A 64 -13.89 5.29 9.19
N GLN A 65 -13.81 5.96 10.35
CA GLN A 65 -12.83 5.61 11.38
C GLN A 65 -13.01 4.18 11.90
N GLU A 66 -14.26 3.75 12.13
CA GLU A 66 -14.54 2.38 12.58
C GLU A 66 -14.26 1.35 11.48
N ASP A 67 -14.66 1.61 10.23
CA ASP A 67 -14.35 0.74 9.11
C ASP A 67 -12.83 0.62 8.91
N PHE A 68 -12.11 1.74 8.99
CA PHE A 68 -10.66 1.79 8.86
C PHE A 68 -9.97 1.01 10.00
N LYS A 69 -10.42 1.22 11.23
CA LYS A 69 -9.90 0.48 12.40
C LYS A 69 -10.07 -1.02 12.20
N LYS A 70 -11.24 -1.48 11.79
CA LYS A 70 -11.55 -2.90 11.60
C LYS A 70 -10.82 -3.52 10.41
N GLN A 71 -10.76 -2.82 9.26
CA GLN A 71 -10.30 -3.40 7.99
C GLN A 71 -8.81 -3.16 7.70
N VAL A 72 -8.18 -2.18 8.35
CA VAL A 72 -6.81 -1.76 8.05
C VAL A 72 -5.93 -1.73 9.29
N TYR A 73 -6.38 -1.00 10.32
CA TYR A 73 -5.55 -0.73 11.48
C TYR A 73 -5.33 -1.97 12.37
N MET A 74 -6.41 -2.68 12.74
CA MET A 74 -6.28 -3.90 13.54
C MET A 74 -5.58 -5.03 12.77
N PRO A 75 -5.89 -5.32 11.49
CA PRO A 75 -5.11 -6.26 10.70
C PRO A 75 -3.62 -5.91 10.61
N PHE A 76 -3.26 -4.63 10.58
CA PHE A 76 -1.87 -4.20 10.64
C PHE A 76 -1.20 -4.63 11.96
N VAL A 77 -1.85 -4.38 13.10
CA VAL A 77 -1.37 -4.77 14.43
C VAL A 77 -1.25 -6.29 14.55
N ASP A 78 -2.31 -7.02 14.15
CA ASP A 78 -2.36 -8.47 14.28
C ASP A 78 -1.32 -9.19 13.40
N THR A 79 -1.06 -8.66 12.19
CA THR A 79 -0.01 -9.18 11.31
C THR A 79 1.38 -9.07 11.95
N TYR A 80 1.68 -7.96 12.63
CA TYR A 80 2.94 -7.83 13.38
C TYR A 80 3.00 -8.75 14.60
N LYS A 81 1.88 -8.98 15.30
CA LYS A 81 1.81 -9.99 16.38
C LYS A 81 2.17 -11.39 15.91
N GLU A 82 1.80 -11.72 14.67
CA GLU A 82 2.15 -12.99 14.03
C GLU A 82 3.60 -13.04 13.53
N GLY A 83 4.42 -12.01 13.74
CA GLY A 83 5.80 -11.93 13.22
C GLY A 83 5.88 -11.71 11.72
N LYS A 84 4.78 -11.34 11.09
CA LYS A 84 4.66 -11.05 9.66
C LYS A 84 4.80 -9.55 9.37
N THR A 85 4.90 -9.18 8.10
CA THR A 85 5.01 -7.78 7.67
C THR A 85 3.75 -7.36 6.91
N PRO A 86 2.90 -6.47 7.45
CA PRO A 86 1.63 -6.10 6.82
C PRO A 86 1.79 -5.18 5.61
N ASN A 87 0.74 -5.13 4.77
CA ASN A 87 0.57 -4.13 3.72
C ASN A 87 -0.75 -3.35 3.91
N PRO A 88 -0.80 -2.39 4.84
CA PRO A 88 -2.03 -1.67 5.15
C PRO A 88 -2.53 -0.80 4.01
N CYS A 89 -1.65 -0.32 3.12
CA CYS A 89 -2.05 0.47 1.96
C CYS A 89 -2.89 -0.33 0.96
N ALA A 90 -2.55 -1.60 0.74
CA ALA A 90 -3.35 -2.50 -0.09
C ALA A 90 -4.74 -2.72 0.51
N LEU A 91 -4.82 -3.00 1.80
CA LEU A 91 -6.11 -3.17 2.51
C LEU A 91 -6.94 -1.88 2.49
N CYS A 92 -6.31 -0.72 2.73
CA CYS A 92 -6.99 0.58 2.67
C CYS A 92 -7.55 0.86 1.26
N ASN A 93 -6.78 0.58 0.21
CA ASN A 93 -7.30 0.73 -1.15
C ASN A 93 -8.48 -0.21 -1.39
N ARG A 94 -8.36 -1.50 -1.05
CA ARG A 94 -9.42 -2.48 -1.26
C ARG A 94 -10.73 -2.13 -0.53
N PHE A 95 -10.64 -1.96 0.79
CA PHE A 95 -11.85 -1.91 1.63
C PHE A 95 -12.39 -0.50 1.85
N ILE A 96 -11.52 0.49 1.91
CA ILE A 96 -11.88 1.85 2.27
C ILE A 96 -12.04 2.73 1.02
N LYS A 97 -10.95 2.96 0.27
CA LYS A 97 -10.99 3.92 -0.85
C LYS A 97 -11.76 3.41 -2.06
N LEU A 98 -11.56 2.14 -2.43
CA LEU A 98 -12.21 1.55 -3.59
C LEU A 98 -13.38 0.61 -3.21
N GLY A 99 -13.63 0.46 -1.90
CA GLY A 99 -14.80 -0.18 -1.32
C GLY A 99 -15.80 0.85 -0.82
N LYS A 100 -15.72 1.21 0.45
CA LYS A 100 -16.68 2.11 1.14
C LYS A 100 -16.89 3.45 0.45
N LEU A 101 -15.82 4.10 0.00
CA LEU A 101 -15.96 5.37 -0.73
C LEU A 101 -16.64 5.17 -2.10
N LEU A 102 -16.41 4.05 -2.79
CA LEU A 102 -17.13 3.74 -4.02
C LEU A 102 -18.61 3.47 -3.76
N GLU A 103 -18.96 2.76 -2.68
CA GLU A 103 -20.34 2.57 -2.24
C GLU A 103 -21.01 3.92 -2.01
N PHE A 104 -20.34 4.85 -1.32
CA PHE A 104 -20.82 6.20 -1.09
C PHE A 104 -20.95 7.00 -2.41
N ALA A 105 -20.00 6.90 -3.33
CA ALA A 105 -20.11 7.53 -4.65
C ALA A 105 -21.36 7.07 -5.40
N LYS A 106 -21.63 5.76 -5.40
CA LYS A 106 -22.84 5.17 -6.01
C LYS A 106 -24.14 5.68 -5.33
N SER A 107 -24.16 5.80 -4.01
CA SER A 107 -25.32 6.32 -3.28
C SER A 107 -25.64 7.79 -3.62
N LEU A 108 -24.65 8.57 -4.03
CA LEU A 108 -24.81 9.93 -4.53
C LEU A 108 -25.19 10.00 -6.03
N GLY A 109 -25.36 8.86 -6.68
CA GLY A 109 -25.62 8.77 -8.12
C GLY A 109 -24.41 9.17 -8.99
N CYS A 110 -23.18 9.04 -8.46
CA CYS A 110 -21.98 9.28 -9.24
C CYS A 110 -21.67 8.06 -10.14
N GLU A 111 -21.37 8.34 -11.39
CA GLU A 111 -21.00 7.33 -12.38
C GLU A 111 -19.58 6.80 -12.19
N LYS A 112 -18.70 7.66 -11.64
CA LYS A 112 -17.28 7.35 -11.42
C LYS A 112 -16.79 7.85 -10.07
N LEU A 113 -15.78 7.14 -9.56
CA LEU A 113 -14.93 7.55 -8.44
C LEU A 113 -13.55 7.90 -8.99
N ALA A 114 -13.06 9.10 -8.72
CA ALA A 114 -11.73 9.53 -9.08
C ALA A 114 -10.85 9.63 -7.83
N THR A 115 -9.59 9.26 -7.98
CA THR A 115 -8.58 9.45 -6.94
C THR A 115 -7.27 10.00 -7.54
N GLY A 116 -6.44 10.60 -6.69
CA GLY A 116 -5.12 11.11 -7.08
C GLY A 116 -4.03 10.04 -7.15
N HIS A 117 -4.38 8.76 -7.37
CA HIS A 117 -3.38 7.73 -7.55
C HIS A 117 -2.67 7.84 -8.90
N TYR A 118 -1.37 7.56 -8.88
CA TYR A 118 -0.56 7.37 -10.07
C TYR A 118 -0.68 5.91 -10.52
N ALA A 119 -1.65 5.66 -11.35
CA ALA A 119 -1.94 4.41 -12.05
C ALA A 119 -2.87 4.70 -13.22
N ARG A 120 -3.06 3.75 -14.11
CA ARG A 120 -3.98 3.85 -15.24
C ARG A 120 -4.97 2.70 -15.21
N ILE A 121 -6.04 2.82 -15.98
CA ILE A 121 -6.95 1.70 -16.26
C ILE A 121 -7.02 1.54 -17.78
N GLU A 122 -6.73 0.34 -18.24
CA GLU A 122 -6.80 -0.04 -19.64
C GLU A 122 -7.51 -1.40 -19.75
N ASN A 123 -8.52 -1.49 -20.61
CA ASN A 123 -9.32 -2.72 -20.79
C ASN A 123 -9.83 -3.33 -19.46
N ASN A 124 -10.25 -2.48 -18.54
CA ASN A 124 -10.70 -2.85 -17.19
C ASN A 124 -9.62 -3.59 -16.35
N LEU A 125 -8.35 -3.34 -16.63
CA LEU A 125 -7.20 -3.78 -15.83
C LEU A 125 -6.48 -2.56 -15.27
N ILE A 126 -5.84 -2.72 -14.11
CA ILE A 126 -4.92 -1.72 -13.58
C ILE A 126 -3.65 -1.75 -14.41
N LYS A 127 -3.18 -0.57 -14.83
CA LYS A 127 -1.95 -0.38 -15.58
C LYS A 127 -1.01 0.52 -14.78
N CYS A 128 0.29 0.24 -14.86
CA CYS A 128 1.32 1.09 -14.24
C CYS A 128 1.20 2.54 -14.68
N ALA A 129 1.57 3.47 -13.83
CA ALA A 129 1.62 4.88 -14.16
C ALA A 129 2.66 5.19 -15.23
N PHE A 130 2.51 6.33 -15.90
CA PHE A 130 3.54 6.88 -16.78
C PHE A 130 4.80 7.29 -16.01
N ASP A 131 4.63 7.81 -14.79
CA ASP A 131 5.73 8.07 -13.86
C ASP A 131 6.04 6.80 -13.04
N GLU A 132 6.99 6.00 -13.52
CA GLU A 132 7.40 4.75 -12.85
C GLU A 132 7.89 4.98 -11.41
N SER A 133 8.48 6.16 -11.13
CA SER A 133 8.98 6.49 -9.80
C SER A 133 7.87 6.72 -8.77
N LYS A 134 6.64 6.96 -9.23
CA LYS A 134 5.43 7.22 -8.44
C LYS A 134 4.35 6.18 -8.66
N ASP A 135 4.59 5.15 -9.47
CA ASP A 135 3.61 4.12 -9.76
C ASP A 135 3.01 3.49 -8.50
N GLN A 136 1.70 3.46 -8.43
CA GLN A 136 0.95 2.94 -7.29
C GLN A 136 0.10 1.72 -7.67
N SER A 137 0.28 1.17 -8.86
CA SER A 137 -0.42 -0.04 -9.32
C SER A 137 -0.29 -1.21 -8.35
N TYR A 138 0.90 -1.35 -7.73
CA TYR A 138 1.16 -2.34 -6.69
C TYR A 138 0.16 -2.29 -5.53
N PHE A 139 -0.14 -1.11 -5.00
CA PHE A 139 -1.07 -0.96 -3.88
C PHE A 139 -2.55 -1.04 -4.30
N LEU A 140 -2.82 -0.85 -5.57
CA LEU A 140 -4.17 -0.97 -6.14
C LEU A 140 -4.51 -2.40 -6.56
N ALA A 141 -3.51 -3.27 -6.67
CA ALA A 141 -3.66 -4.65 -7.13
C ALA A 141 -4.55 -5.53 -6.23
N SER A 142 -4.88 -5.06 -5.03
CA SER A 142 -5.87 -5.72 -4.15
C SER A 142 -7.32 -5.28 -4.41
N ALA A 143 -7.56 -4.32 -5.29
CA ALA A 143 -8.91 -3.81 -5.60
C ALA A 143 -9.82 -4.92 -6.10
N ASP A 144 -11.12 -4.77 -5.87
CA ASP A 144 -12.11 -5.64 -6.47
C ASP A 144 -12.14 -5.42 -7.99
N LYS A 145 -12.12 -6.51 -8.78
CA LYS A 145 -12.20 -6.47 -10.24
C LYS A 145 -13.42 -5.68 -10.72
N ASP A 146 -14.57 -5.89 -10.09
CA ASP A 146 -15.82 -5.23 -10.47
C ASP A 146 -15.85 -3.73 -10.13
N ALA A 147 -14.99 -3.29 -9.23
CA ALA A 147 -14.84 -1.88 -8.92
C ALA A 147 -14.15 -1.10 -10.05
N LEU A 148 -13.24 -1.73 -10.80
CA LEU A 148 -12.36 -1.05 -11.77
C LEU A 148 -13.13 -0.26 -12.82
N LYS A 149 -14.25 -0.77 -13.29
CA LYS A 149 -15.11 -0.08 -14.28
C LYS A 149 -15.67 1.26 -13.81
N TYR A 150 -15.66 1.52 -12.49
CA TYR A 150 -16.13 2.77 -11.89
C TYR A 150 -14.98 3.73 -11.55
N LEU A 151 -13.73 3.31 -11.68
CA LEU A 151 -12.56 4.09 -11.25
C LEU A 151 -11.97 4.89 -12.40
N ILE A 152 -11.43 6.07 -12.06
CA ILE A 152 -10.57 6.86 -12.93
C ILE A 152 -9.41 7.44 -12.13
N PHE A 153 -8.23 7.49 -12.75
CA PHE A 153 -7.00 8.01 -12.17
C PHE A 153 -6.41 9.11 -13.08
N PRO A 154 -6.89 10.36 -12.97
CA PRO A 154 -6.53 11.43 -13.90
C PRO A 154 -5.05 11.82 -13.91
N LEU A 155 -4.28 11.36 -12.93
CA LEU A 155 -2.83 11.63 -12.83
C LEU A 155 -1.98 10.49 -13.40
N GLY A 156 -2.59 9.40 -13.86
CA GLY A 156 -1.87 8.21 -14.32
C GLY A 156 -0.92 8.44 -15.48
N ASP A 157 -1.23 9.40 -16.36
CA ASP A 157 -0.42 9.78 -17.53
C ASP A 157 0.48 11.00 -17.28
N MET A 158 0.64 11.45 -16.02
CA MET A 158 1.42 12.63 -15.66
C MET A 158 2.62 12.26 -14.80
N LYS A 159 3.73 13.01 -14.98
CA LYS A 159 4.82 12.98 -14.01
C LYS A 159 4.46 13.79 -12.77
N LYS A 160 4.92 13.35 -11.61
CA LYS A 160 4.70 14.06 -10.34
C LYS A 160 5.18 15.51 -10.36
N GLU A 161 6.31 15.75 -11.04
CA GLU A 161 6.86 17.10 -11.21
C GLU A 161 5.93 18.00 -12.01
N ASP A 162 5.31 17.47 -13.08
CA ASP A 162 4.35 18.22 -13.90
C ASP A 162 3.07 18.54 -13.11
N VAL A 163 2.62 17.63 -12.24
CA VAL A 163 1.49 17.88 -11.33
C VAL A 163 1.79 19.02 -10.36
N LYS A 164 2.99 19.03 -9.76
CA LYS A 164 3.43 20.13 -8.89
C LYS A 164 3.59 21.45 -9.65
N LYS A 165 4.23 21.41 -10.82
CA LYS A 165 4.38 22.57 -11.69
C LYS A 165 3.03 23.13 -12.09
N PHE A 166 2.11 22.29 -12.53
CA PHE A 166 0.74 22.68 -12.84
C PHE A 166 0.04 23.34 -11.66
N ALA A 167 0.10 22.74 -10.46
CA ALA A 167 -0.49 23.31 -9.24
C ALA A 167 0.12 24.69 -8.92
N SER A 168 1.41 24.90 -9.17
CA SER A 168 2.08 26.18 -8.92
C SER A 168 1.63 27.33 -9.84
N THR A 169 1.05 27.02 -11.00
CA THR A 169 0.51 28.04 -11.92
C THR A 169 -0.84 28.61 -11.50
N ILE A 170 -1.51 27.95 -10.55
CA ILE A 170 -2.84 28.34 -10.08
C ILE A 170 -2.74 28.90 -8.66
N GLU A 171 -3.05 30.18 -8.47
CA GLU A 171 -2.82 30.93 -7.22
C GLU A 171 -3.32 30.18 -5.98
N VAL A 172 -4.57 29.68 -6.02
CA VAL A 172 -5.17 28.97 -4.89
C VAL A 172 -4.46 27.64 -4.59
N LEU A 173 -3.79 27.03 -5.60
CA LEU A 173 -3.14 25.73 -5.50
C LEU A 173 -1.65 25.82 -5.20
N LYS A 174 -1.00 26.98 -5.29
CA LYS A 174 0.43 27.16 -5.03
C LYS A 174 0.88 26.57 -3.70
N SER A 175 0.12 26.78 -2.63
CA SER A 175 0.44 26.26 -1.30
C SER A 175 0.45 24.74 -1.21
N PHE A 176 -0.26 24.05 -2.11
CA PHE A 176 -0.26 22.59 -2.18
C PHE A 176 0.96 22.04 -2.93
N ALA A 177 1.48 22.79 -3.92
CA ALA A 177 2.65 22.38 -4.71
C ALA A 177 3.92 22.23 -3.86
N THR A 178 4.05 23.03 -2.79
CA THR A 178 5.20 23.03 -1.88
C THR A 178 5.07 22.13 -0.66
N GLN A 179 3.92 21.46 -0.49
CA GLN A 179 3.71 20.54 0.64
C GLN A 179 4.66 19.35 0.59
N LYS A 180 5.15 18.94 1.77
CA LYS A 180 5.92 17.70 1.92
C LYS A 180 5.03 16.51 1.52
N GLU A 181 5.58 15.62 0.72
CA GLU A 181 4.88 14.39 0.32
C GLU A 181 4.76 13.44 1.51
N SER A 182 3.62 12.78 1.64
CA SER A 182 3.46 11.67 2.57
C SER A 182 4.26 10.49 2.03
N SER A 183 5.36 10.14 2.69
CA SER A 183 6.21 9.00 2.33
C SER A 183 5.95 7.75 3.17
N GLU A 184 5.14 7.90 4.21
CA GLU A 184 4.88 6.89 5.22
C GLU A 184 3.41 6.45 5.22
N ILE A 185 3.11 5.41 5.97
CA ILE A 185 1.74 4.95 6.23
C ILE A 185 0.99 6.08 6.96
N CYS A 186 -0.18 6.47 6.47
CA CYS A 186 -0.89 7.70 6.87
C CYS A 186 -1.21 7.83 8.38
N PHE A 187 -1.29 6.73 9.11
CA PHE A 187 -1.54 6.69 10.55
C PHE A 187 -0.27 6.43 11.39
N VAL A 188 0.90 6.28 10.76
CA VAL A 188 2.20 6.18 11.42
C VAL A 188 2.84 7.57 11.43
N GLU A 189 3.30 8.05 12.59
CA GLU A 189 3.95 9.35 12.71
C GLU A 189 5.46 9.24 12.50
N ASP A 190 6.15 8.55 13.40
CA ASP A 190 7.59 8.37 13.33
C ASP A 190 7.95 6.92 12.97
N THR A 191 7.46 5.96 13.75
CA THR A 191 7.73 4.55 13.53
C THR A 191 6.46 3.71 13.73
N TYR A 192 6.34 2.62 12.99
CA TYR A 192 5.23 1.68 13.17
C TYR A 192 5.22 1.04 14.56
N VAL A 193 6.36 0.99 15.24
CA VAL A 193 6.48 0.44 16.60
C VAL A 193 5.63 1.25 17.57
N GLN A 194 5.60 2.58 17.48
CA GLN A 194 4.75 3.42 18.32
C GLN A 194 3.26 3.10 18.17
N VAL A 195 2.85 2.64 16.99
CA VAL A 195 1.48 2.17 16.79
C VAL A 195 1.25 0.86 17.54
N LEU A 196 2.22 -0.06 17.51
CA LEU A 196 2.16 -1.33 18.20
C LEU A 196 2.19 -1.17 19.72
N ASP A 197 2.97 -0.22 20.24
CA ASP A 197 3.07 0.09 21.69
C ASP A 197 1.73 0.44 22.33
N GLN A 198 0.74 0.88 21.54
CA GLN A 198 -0.63 1.14 22.02
C GLN A 198 -1.43 -0.15 22.31
N PHE A 199 -0.99 -1.30 21.82
CA PHE A 199 -1.73 -2.57 21.87
C PHE A 199 -0.96 -3.70 22.54
N MET A 200 0.35 -3.56 22.68
CA MET A 200 1.23 -4.58 23.24
C MET A 200 2.55 -3.99 23.70
N ASP A 201 3.22 -4.67 24.61
CA ASP A 201 4.61 -4.34 24.93
C ASP A 201 5.52 -4.81 23.79
N THR A 202 6.19 -3.86 23.14
CA THR A 202 7.12 -4.16 22.03
C THR A 202 8.57 -4.28 22.50
N LYS A 203 8.85 -3.92 23.76
CA LYS A 203 10.20 -3.93 24.35
C LYS A 203 10.46 -5.15 25.25
N ILE A 204 10.07 -6.31 24.77
CA ILE A 204 10.32 -7.58 25.46
C ILE A 204 11.63 -8.16 24.92
N PRO A 205 12.75 -8.14 25.69
CA PRO A 205 14.01 -8.69 25.23
C PRO A 205 13.89 -10.17 24.79
N GLY A 206 14.46 -10.49 23.65
CA GLY A 206 14.44 -11.83 23.06
C GLY A 206 15.83 -12.26 22.60
N ILE A 207 15.89 -13.47 22.05
CA ILE A 207 17.14 -14.14 21.66
C ILE A 207 17.35 -14.02 20.15
N VAL A 208 18.60 -13.72 19.77
CA VAL A 208 19.06 -13.84 18.38
C VAL A 208 19.78 -15.18 18.23
N ARG A 209 19.29 -16.01 17.29
CA ARG A 209 19.92 -17.29 16.91
C ARG A 209 20.50 -17.21 15.51
N ASP A 210 21.56 -17.97 15.26
CA ASP A 210 22.00 -18.23 13.89
C ASP A 210 21.17 -19.34 13.24
N SER A 211 21.44 -19.64 11.96
CA SER A 211 20.74 -20.69 11.20
C SER A 211 20.98 -22.11 11.74
N SER A 212 22.02 -22.32 12.55
CA SER A 212 22.27 -23.58 13.26
C SER A 212 21.44 -23.73 14.54
N GLY A 213 20.77 -22.67 14.99
CA GLY A 213 20.01 -22.61 16.23
C GLY A 213 20.83 -22.17 17.45
N LYS A 214 22.11 -21.83 17.29
CA LYS A 214 22.97 -21.33 18.38
C LYS A 214 22.58 -19.90 18.75
N GLU A 215 22.54 -19.60 20.06
CA GLU A 215 22.37 -18.25 20.53
C GLU A 215 23.60 -17.39 20.21
N VAL A 216 23.41 -16.30 19.48
CA VAL A 216 24.47 -15.41 19.03
C VAL A 216 24.29 -13.97 19.50
N GLY A 217 23.15 -13.62 20.09
CA GLY A 217 22.90 -12.28 20.59
C GLY A 217 21.54 -12.10 21.25
N LYS A 218 21.17 -10.84 21.47
CA LYS A 218 19.86 -10.44 22.03
C LYS A 218 19.25 -9.33 21.18
N HIS A 219 17.93 -9.17 21.29
CA HIS A 219 17.18 -8.08 20.66
C HIS A 219 16.13 -7.50 21.62
N GLU A 220 15.59 -6.32 21.31
CA GLU A 220 14.63 -5.61 22.18
C GLU A 220 13.19 -6.08 22.08
N GLY A 221 12.86 -6.87 21.06
CA GLY A 221 11.52 -7.40 20.77
C GLY A 221 11.41 -7.80 19.30
N TYR A 222 10.82 -8.95 19.00
CA TYR A 222 10.74 -9.45 17.61
C TYR A 222 9.97 -8.51 16.68
N MET A 223 9.03 -7.73 17.21
CA MET A 223 8.20 -6.78 16.44
C MET A 223 9.00 -5.64 15.82
N HIS A 224 10.21 -5.39 16.28
CA HIS A 224 11.12 -4.41 15.68
C HIS A 224 11.75 -4.88 14.37
N TYR A 225 11.51 -6.13 13.96
CA TYR A 225 12.21 -6.77 12.84
C TYR A 225 11.26 -7.18 11.73
N THR A 226 11.83 -7.19 10.53
CA THR A 226 11.21 -7.74 9.32
C THR A 226 12.25 -8.57 8.59
N ILE A 227 11.82 -9.54 7.78
CA ILE A 227 12.72 -10.39 6.99
C ILE A 227 13.63 -9.52 6.12
N GLY A 228 14.93 -9.80 6.15
CA GLY A 228 15.95 -9.05 5.44
C GLY A 228 16.49 -7.80 6.16
N LYS A 229 15.97 -7.45 7.34
CA LYS A 229 16.54 -6.35 8.16
C LYS A 229 17.92 -6.75 8.67
N ARG A 230 18.90 -5.84 8.60
CA ARG A 230 20.30 -6.09 9.00
C ARG A 230 20.79 -5.23 10.17
N ARG A 231 19.93 -4.45 10.79
CA ARG A 231 20.28 -3.51 11.87
C ARG A 231 19.35 -3.66 13.07
N GLY A 232 19.81 -3.24 14.25
CA GLY A 232 19.01 -3.23 15.48
C GLY A 232 19.18 -4.50 16.32
N PHE A 233 20.13 -5.37 15.97
CA PHE A 233 20.57 -6.52 16.76
C PHE A 233 22.08 -6.68 16.62
N GLU A 234 22.70 -7.34 17.60
CA GLU A 234 24.12 -7.66 17.57
C GLU A 234 24.32 -9.16 17.46
N VAL A 235 25.33 -9.55 16.67
CA VAL A 235 25.79 -10.96 16.56
C VAL A 235 27.21 -11.00 17.09
N ARG A 236 27.41 -11.72 18.19
CA ARG A 236 28.71 -11.82 18.87
C ARG A 236 29.74 -12.49 17.95
N GLY A 237 30.88 -11.80 17.76
CA GLY A 237 31.99 -12.31 16.94
C GLY A 237 31.74 -12.25 15.42
N ALA A 238 30.68 -11.59 14.95
CA ALA A 238 30.45 -11.44 13.53
C ALA A 238 31.34 -10.38 12.91
N HIS A 239 32.02 -10.74 11.82
CA HIS A 239 32.81 -9.83 10.97
C HIS A 239 32.05 -9.41 9.70
N GLU A 240 30.93 -10.06 9.39
CA GLU A 240 30.08 -9.80 8.22
C GLU A 240 28.65 -9.41 8.66
N PRO A 241 27.93 -8.66 7.81
CA PRO A 241 26.55 -8.32 8.07
C PRO A 241 25.64 -9.56 8.12
N HIS A 242 24.80 -9.64 9.15
CA HIS A 242 23.76 -10.65 9.26
C HIS A 242 22.40 -10.03 8.96
N PHE A 243 21.48 -10.86 8.47
CA PHE A 243 20.13 -10.47 8.07
C PHE A 243 19.11 -11.32 8.81
N VAL A 244 17.98 -10.76 9.15
CA VAL A 244 16.86 -11.52 9.73
C VAL A 244 16.31 -12.46 8.66
N LEU A 245 16.42 -13.77 8.91
CA LEU A 245 15.94 -14.85 8.05
C LEU A 245 14.54 -15.29 8.42
N LYS A 246 14.25 -15.34 9.73
CA LYS A 246 12.97 -15.81 10.27
C LYS A 246 12.68 -15.10 11.60
N ILE A 247 11.40 -14.94 11.91
CA ILE A 247 10.88 -14.43 13.18
C ILE A 247 10.02 -15.54 13.80
N ASP A 248 10.27 -15.87 15.06
CA ASP A 248 9.43 -16.75 15.86
C ASP A 248 8.76 -15.95 16.97
N PRO A 249 7.53 -15.48 16.77
CA PRO A 249 6.83 -14.65 17.75
C PRO A 249 6.49 -15.41 19.04
N LYS A 250 6.28 -16.74 18.97
CA LYS A 250 5.92 -17.55 20.15
C LYS A 250 7.08 -17.67 21.12
N LYS A 251 8.31 -17.73 20.62
CA LYS A 251 9.51 -17.82 21.42
C LYS A 251 10.16 -16.46 21.68
N ASN A 252 9.67 -15.40 21.05
CA ASN A 252 10.31 -14.11 20.99
C ASN A 252 11.76 -14.21 20.52
N GLU A 253 11.98 -14.90 19.39
CA GLU A 253 13.29 -15.15 18.80
C GLU A 253 13.35 -14.64 17.36
N ILE A 254 14.53 -14.16 16.94
CA ILE A 254 14.83 -13.93 15.53
C ILE A 254 15.97 -14.84 15.11
N ILE A 255 15.86 -15.45 13.93
CA ILE A 255 16.92 -16.21 13.32
C ILE A 255 17.62 -15.33 12.29
N VAL A 256 18.93 -15.25 12.38
CA VAL A 256 19.75 -14.41 11.52
C VAL A 256 20.80 -15.24 10.78
N GLY A 257 21.20 -14.78 9.59
CA GLY A 257 22.21 -15.44 8.80
C GLY A 257 22.76 -14.55 7.69
N LYS A 258 23.48 -15.15 6.76
CA LYS A 258 24.07 -14.44 5.63
C LYS A 258 23.01 -14.11 4.58
N LYS A 259 23.34 -13.16 3.67
CA LYS A 259 22.44 -12.73 2.61
C LYS A 259 21.98 -13.88 1.70
N GLU A 260 22.86 -14.82 1.44
CA GLU A 260 22.62 -15.98 0.58
C GLU A 260 21.51 -16.88 1.12
N GLU A 261 21.32 -16.91 2.44
CA GLU A 261 20.28 -17.69 3.13
C GLU A 261 18.88 -17.07 2.99
N LEU A 262 18.79 -15.81 2.52
CA LEU A 262 17.53 -15.16 2.16
C LEU A 262 17.01 -15.53 0.77
N LYS A 263 17.78 -16.35 0.03
CA LYS A 263 17.46 -16.73 -1.35
C LYS A 263 16.24 -17.64 -1.39
N ILE A 264 15.22 -17.24 -2.16
CA ILE A 264 13.97 -17.97 -2.37
C ILE A 264 13.76 -18.18 -3.88
N ASN A 265 13.41 -19.40 -4.28
CA ASN A 265 13.11 -19.77 -5.66
C ASN A 265 11.61 -20.03 -5.89
N GLU A 266 10.86 -20.34 -4.83
CA GLU A 266 9.42 -20.56 -4.87
C GLU A 266 8.77 -20.13 -3.56
N PHE A 267 7.49 -19.79 -3.62
CA PHE A 267 6.71 -19.43 -2.43
C PHE A 267 5.22 -19.61 -2.69
N ASP A 268 4.47 -19.68 -1.59
CA ASP A 268 3.02 -19.83 -1.62
C ASP A 268 2.32 -18.51 -1.30
N LEU A 269 1.12 -18.38 -1.85
CA LEU A 269 0.23 -17.24 -1.66
C LEU A 269 -1.11 -17.69 -1.11
N GLU A 270 -1.72 -16.81 -0.33
CA GLU A 270 -3.11 -16.89 0.09
C GLU A 270 -3.93 -15.72 -0.46
N LYS A 271 -5.25 -15.89 -0.50
CA LYS A 271 -6.21 -14.81 -0.86
C LYS A 271 -5.89 -14.16 -2.22
N ILE A 272 -5.62 -14.99 -3.22
CA ILE A 272 -5.32 -14.47 -4.56
C ILE A 272 -6.50 -13.66 -5.12
N ASN A 273 -6.19 -12.51 -5.70
CA ASN A 273 -7.11 -11.62 -6.39
C ASN A 273 -6.76 -11.62 -7.88
N LEU A 274 -7.68 -12.09 -8.72
CA LEU A 274 -7.48 -12.22 -10.16
C LEU A 274 -8.26 -11.15 -10.92
N PHE A 275 -7.56 -10.42 -11.79
CA PHE A 275 -8.20 -9.50 -12.74
C PHE A 275 -8.53 -10.16 -14.08
N ILE A 276 -7.88 -11.26 -14.39
CA ILE A 276 -8.12 -12.09 -15.59
C ILE A 276 -8.56 -13.50 -15.14
N ASP A 277 -9.19 -14.21 -16.03
CA ASP A 277 -9.60 -15.60 -15.80
C ASP A 277 -8.46 -16.53 -16.25
N ALA A 278 -7.73 -17.10 -15.31
CA ALA A 278 -6.58 -17.97 -15.57
C ALA A 278 -6.33 -18.91 -14.38
N LYS A 279 -5.89 -20.15 -14.69
CA LYS A 279 -5.39 -21.11 -13.68
C LYS A 279 -3.86 -21.12 -13.59
N GLU A 280 -3.18 -20.66 -14.64
CA GLU A 280 -1.73 -20.51 -14.68
C GLU A 280 -1.37 -19.18 -15.33
N LEU A 281 -0.27 -18.57 -14.89
CA LEU A 281 0.27 -17.34 -15.44
C LEU A 281 1.78 -17.49 -15.65
N ASP A 282 2.27 -17.18 -16.85
CA ASP A 282 3.68 -16.86 -17.12
C ASP A 282 3.79 -15.34 -17.19
N CYS A 283 4.43 -14.74 -16.17
CA CYS A 283 4.38 -13.31 -15.96
C CYS A 283 5.59 -12.82 -15.13
N GLU A 284 5.57 -11.57 -14.72
CA GLU A 284 6.54 -11.02 -13.78
C GLU A 284 5.89 -10.75 -12.42
N VAL A 285 6.67 -10.93 -11.32
CA VAL A 285 6.21 -10.66 -9.96
C VAL A 285 7.04 -9.58 -9.27
N LYS A 286 6.36 -8.64 -8.60
CA LYS A 286 6.94 -7.77 -7.57
C LYS A 286 6.52 -8.29 -6.19
N ILE A 287 7.49 -8.64 -5.35
CA ILE A 287 7.27 -9.12 -3.97
C ILE A 287 7.24 -8.00 -2.93
N ARG A 288 7.54 -6.77 -3.33
CA ARG A 288 7.48 -5.52 -2.55
C ARG A 288 7.30 -4.36 -3.51
N TYR A 289 6.76 -3.26 -3.03
CA TYR A 289 6.50 -2.05 -3.82
C TYR A 289 7.71 -1.59 -4.65
N ARG A 290 8.91 -1.56 -4.05
CA ARG A 290 10.15 -1.10 -4.71
C ARG A 290 11.05 -2.23 -5.19
N SER A 291 10.59 -3.48 -5.21
CA SER A 291 11.36 -4.58 -5.76
C SER A 291 11.37 -4.51 -7.29
N ARG A 292 12.43 -5.05 -7.88
CA ARG A 292 12.43 -5.34 -9.32
C ARG A 292 11.41 -6.42 -9.61
N SER A 293 10.83 -6.38 -10.80
CA SER A 293 10.03 -7.48 -11.34
C SER A 293 10.93 -8.69 -11.59
N THR A 294 10.42 -9.87 -11.28
CA THR A 294 11.13 -11.14 -11.50
C THR A 294 10.23 -12.06 -12.31
N PRO A 295 10.70 -12.63 -13.43
CA PRO A 295 9.91 -13.58 -14.22
C PRO A 295 9.54 -14.82 -13.39
N CYS A 296 8.29 -15.25 -13.49
CA CYS A 296 7.77 -16.38 -12.72
C CYS A 296 6.67 -17.13 -13.45
N LYS A 297 6.40 -18.34 -12.95
CA LYS A 297 5.16 -19.08 -13.23
C LYS A 297 4.31 -19.13 -11.97
N VAL A 298 3.01 -18.86 -12.10
CA VAL A 298 2.04 -18.92 -11.01
C VAL A 298 1.03 -20.02 -11.32
N MET A 299 0.81 -20.90 -10.37
CA MET A 299 -0.22 -21.94 -10.42
C MET A 299 -1.29 -21.60 -9.38
N ILE A 300 -2.53 -21.42 -9.84
CA ILE A 300 -3.64 -20.93 -9.02
C ILE A 300 -4.55 -22.09 -8.68
N ASN A 301 -4.85 -22.26 -7.39
CA ASN A 301 -5.73 -23.28 -6.88
C ASN A 301 -7.16 -22.76 -6.70
N ASP A 302 -8.14 -23.69 -6.69
CA ASP A 302 -9.57 -23.35 -6.55
C ASP A 302 -9.91 -22.74 -5.17
N ASP A 303 -9.09 -22.98 -4.13
CA ASP A 303 -9.22 -22.41 -2.77
C ASP A 303 -8.67 -20.97 -2.61
N LYS A 304 -8.35 -20.31 -3.74
CA LYS A 304 -7.71 -18.99 -3.75
C LYS A 304 -6.33 -18.95 -3.11
N SER A 305 -5.61 -20.06 -3.07
CA SER A 305 -4.17 -20.12 -2.88
C SER A 305 -3.44 -20.17 -4.21
N ALA A 306 -2.14 -19.92 -4.24
CA ALA A 306 -1.34 -20.13 -5.43
C ALA A 306 0.11 -20.46 -5.07
N LYS A 307 0.77 -21.23 -5.95
CA LYS A 307 2.20 -21.48 -5.90
C LYS A 307 2.92 -20.66 -6.95
N VAL A 308 3.99 -19.99 -6.54
CA VAL A 308 4.83 -19.17 -7.42
C VAL A 308 6.19 -19.81 -7.57
N ILE A 309 6.61 -20.06 -8.80
CA ILE A 309 7.94 -20.57 -9.15
C ILE A 309 8.68 -19.45 -9.89
N LEU A 310 9.80 -19.01 -9.33
CA LEU A 310 10.61 -17.92 -9.87
C LEU A 310 11.63 -18.45 -10.88
N LYS A 311 11.84 -17.75 -12.00
CA LYS A 311 12.93 -18.05 -12.95
C LYS A 311 14.30 -17.60 -12.43
N GLU A 312 14.31 -16.61 -11.54
CA GLU A 312 15.49 -16.13 -10.83
C GLU A 312 15.14 -15.95 -9.34
N PRO A 313 16.09 -16.21 -8.43
CA PRO A 313 15.81 -16.10 -7.01
C PRO A 313 15.58 -14.67 -6.56
N VAL A 314 14.66 -14.50 -5.61
CA VAL A 314 14.48 -13.25 -4.86
C VAL A 314 15.08 -13.38 -3.46
N TYR A 315 15.34 -12.24 -2.81
CA TYR A 315 15.93 -12.18 -1.48
C TYR A 315 15.02 -11.46 -0.50
N GLY A 316 14.84 -12.03 0.67
CA GLY A 316 14.10 -11.40 1.75
C GLY A 316 12.59 -11.34 1.50
N LEU A 317 12.00 -12.43 1.02
CA LEU A 317 10.56 -12.61 0.94
C LEU A 317 9.96 -12.49 2.35
N ALA A 318 8.93 -11.66 2.52
CA ALA A 318 8.32 -11.41 3.82
C ALA A 318 6.86 -11.85 3.82
N SER A 319 6.52 -12.80 4.69
CA SER A 319 5.12 -13.21 4.92
C SER A 319 4.26 -12.01 5.34
N GLY A 320 3.02 -11.95 4.86
CA GLY A 320 2.08 -10.86 5.07
C GLY A 320 2.22 -9.71 4.06
N GLN A 321 3.33 -9.62 3.30
CA GLN A 321 3.44 -8.72 2.17
C GLN A 321 2.64 -9.23 0.98
N MET A 322 2.36 -8.35 0.04
CA MET A 322 1.66 -8.70 -1.19
C MET A 322 2.65 -9.01 -2.31
N ALA A 323 2.39 -10.06 -3.08
CA ALA A 323 2.98 -10.27 -4.39
C ALA A 323 2.01 -9.78 -5.46
N VAL A 324 2.50 -9.04 -6.45
CA VAL A 324 1.71 -8.50 -7.56
C VAL A 324 2.28 -8.96 -8.88
N PHE A 325 1.42 -9.49 -9.74
CA PHE A 325 1.79 -10.12 -11.00
C PHE A 325 1.46 -9.20 -12.17
N TYR A 326 2.42 -9.07 -13.08
CA TYR A 326 2.35 -8.15 -14.20
C TYR A 326 2.63 -8.87 -15.52
N ASP A 327 1.86 -8.50 -16.55
CA ASP A 327 2.28 -8.65 -17.95
C ASP A 327 2.69 -7.27 -18.44
N LYS A 328 3.99 -7.05 -18.61
CA LYS A 328 4.56 -5.73 -18.89
C LYS A 328 4.13 -4.68 -17.84
N ASP A 329 3.21 -3.80 -18.19
CA ASP A 329 2.70 -2.74 -17.33
C ASP A 329 1.25 -2.98 -16.84
N LEU A 330 0.64 -4.13 -17.18
CA LEU A 330 -0.70 -4.51 -16.75
C LEU A 330 -0.67 -5.44 -15.54
N VAL A 331 -1.47 -5.12 -14.53
CA VAL A 331 -1.64 -5.97 -13.35
C VAL A 331 -2.62 -7.11 -13.69
N LEU A 332 -2.15 -8.34 -13.57
CA LEU A 332 -2.95 -9.55 -13.81
C LEU A 332 -3.58 -10.12 -12.56
N ALA A 333 -2.83 -10.10 -11.46
CA ALA A 333 -3.25 -10.68 -10.20
C ALA A 333 -2.44 -10.13 -9.02
N SER A 334 -2.90 -10.42 -7.80
CA SER A 334 -2.13 -10.25 -6.57
C SER A 334 -2.51 -11.30 -5.54
N GLY A 335 -1.66 -11.51 -4.53
CA GLY A 335 -1.93 -12.39 -3.40
C GLY A 335 -1.03 -12.04 -2.22
N PHE A 336 -1.39 -12.50 -1.02
CA PHE A 336 -0.56 -12.29 0.16
C PHE A 336 0.43 -13.46 0.33
N ILE A 337 1.67 -13.13 0.60
CA ILE A 337 2.77 -14.08 0.81
C ILE A 337 2.53 -14.76 2.16
N ASN A 338 2.51 -16.11 2.13
CA ASN A 338 2.29 -16.94 3.32
C ASN A 338 3.57 -17.16 4.13
#